data_78d775fdd3a77dfbfd8a26dd6a525a0e
#
_entry.id   78d775fdd3a77dfbfd8a26dd6a525a0e
#
_cell.length_a   1.000
_cell.length_b   1.000
_cell.length_c   1.000
_cell.angle_alpha   90.00
_cell.angle_beta   90.00
_cell.angle_gamma   90.00
#
_symmetry.space_group_name_H-M   'P 1'
#
loop_
_entity.id
_entity.type
_entity.pdbx_description
1 polymer ?
#
loop_
_entity_poly.entity_id
_entity_poly.type
_entity_poly.pdbx_seq_one_letter_code
_entity_poly.pdbx_strand_id
1 'polypeptide(L)'
;MRDGSETAVRTAAIAKYCFAASLVCLSLIAPNCVSAQPASIRLWPKGAPGSVGISAAETVRLNPEGEHIISNVQEPSITPYLPPPNVATGAAVVVAPGGGHSEIWIDHEGYAVAGWLSSHGVAAFVLKYRLAREKGSTYTVEGTELGDMQRAIRLVRSRSAEWGIDRQRVGVMGFSAGGELAALASTRYDDGLPSAADPVDRWSSKPDFQALLYPAIPHDTRFTVDTPRAFLACGGNDRPDISQGVPELYLALSRLHVPAELHIYAGIGHGFGARKSNREPVSGWTMLFLQWLDAQGQLKHKD
;
A
#
# COMPACT_ATOMS: atom_id res chain seq x y z
N MET A 1 -13.39 -71.94 -69.66
CA MET A 1 -13.07 -71.18 -70.84
C MET A 1 -12.11 -70.11 -70.43
N ARG A 2 -10.90 -70.38 -70.78
CA ARG A 2 -9.95 -69.48 -71.52
C ARG A 2 -9.66 -68.16 -70.85
N ASP A 3 -8.59 -67.71 -70.52
CA ASP A 3 -7.19 -67.77 -71.02
C ASP A 3 -6.61 -66.41 -70.60
N GLY A 4 -5.60 -66.27 -70.06
CA GLY A 4 -4.23 -66.39 -70.50
C GLY A 4 -3.50 -65.07 -70.32
N SER A 5 -2.33 -65.25 -69.88
CA SER A 5 -0.98 -64.69 -70.15
C SER A 5 -0.62 -63.47 -69.29
N GLU A 6 0.29 -63.74 -68.40
CA GLU A 6 1.72 -63.36 -68.49
C GLU A 6 2.07 -62.01 -69.10
N THR A 7 2.66 -61.12 -68.26
CA THR A 7 4.05 -60.76 -68.54
C THR A 7 4.72 -59.98 -67.40
N ALA A 8 5.80 -60.53 -66.96
CA ALA A 8 6.76 -59.88 -66.06
C ALA A 8 7.39 -58.64 -66.68
N VAL A 9 7.78 -57.66 -65.91
CA VAL A 9 9.09 -56.92 -66.09
C VAL A 9 9.36 -55.95 -64.93
N ARG A 10 10.49 -56.27 -64.28
CA ARG A 10 11.52 -55.37 -63.68
C ARG A 10 11.21 -54.37 -62.62
N THR A 11 11.66 -54.72 -61.41
CA THR A 11 12.52 -53.99 -60.43
C THR A 11 12.95 -52.59 -60.78
N ALA A 12 12.56 -51.62 -59.92
CA ALA A 12 13.40 -50.46 -59.64
C ALA A 12 13.13 -50.05 -58.15
N ALA A 13 14.13 -50.27 -57.32
CA ALA A 13 14.17 -49.80 -55.94
C ALA A 13 14.40 -48.28 -55.94
N ILE A 14 13.47 -47.52 -55.33
CA ILE A 14 13.71 -46.14 -54.95
C ILE A 14 13.63 -46.07 -53.42
N ALA A 15 14.82 -45.96 -52.81
CA ALA A 15 14.96 -45.65 -51.39
C ALA A 15 14.44 -44.25 -51.11
N LYS A 16 13.32 -44.12 -50.37
CA LYS A 16 12.87 -42.84 -49.84
C LYS A 16 13.49 -42.64 -48.46
N TYR A 17 14.44 -41.74 -48.37
CA TYR A 17 14.97 -41.22 -47.11
C TYR A 17 13.87 -40.40 -46.41
N CYS A 18 13.30 -40.92 -45.33
CA CYS A 18 12.53 -40.13 -44.38
C CYS A 18 13.47 -39.36 -43.48
N PHE A 19 13.66 -38.07 -43.77
CA PHE A 19 14.25 -37.13 -42.82
C PHE A 19 13.22 -36.84 -41.73
N ALA A 20 13.36 -37.44 -40.54
CA ALA A 20 12.65 -37.05 -39.34
C ALA A 20 13.32 -35.76 -38.82
N ALA A 21 12.70 -34.61 -39.09
CA ALA A 21 13.05 -33.35 -38.44
C ALA A 21 12.53 -33.39 -36.99
N SER A 22 13.41 -33.68 -36.05
CA SER A 22 13.14 -33.51 -34.63
C SER A 22 13.08 -32.03 -34.29
N LEU A 23 11.87 -31.49 -34.13
CA LEU A 23 11.65 -30.15 -33.60
C LEU A 23 11.99 -30.17 -32.12
N VAL A 24 13.18 -29.72 -31.74
CA VAL A 24 13.53 -29.45 -30.34
C VAL A 24 12.84 -28.16 -29.94
N CYS A 25 11.67 -28.26 -29.25
CA CYS A 25 11.07 -27.13 -28.55
C CYS A 25 11.99 -26.71 -27.40
N LEU A 26 12.82 -25.72 -27.63
CA LEU A 26 13.54 -25.03 -26.59
C LEU A 26 12.52 -24.19 -25.80
N SER A 27 11.99 -24.74 -24.71
CA SER A 27 11.19 -23.99 -23.75
C SER A 27 12.11 -22.94 -23.12
N LEU A 28 12.02 -21.72 -23.59
CA LEU A 28 12.58 -20.56 -22.90
C LEU A 28 11.89 -20.43 -21.55
N ILE A 29 12.49 -21.00 -20.51
CA ILE A 29 12.14 -20.68 -19.11
C ILE A 29 12.54 -19.21 -18.93
N ALA A 30 11.57 -18.30 -19.06
CA ALA A 30 11.76 -16.93 -18.64
C ALA A 30 12.11 -16.96 -17.15
N PRO A 31 13.22 -16.34 -16.73
CA PRO A 31 13.51 -16.24 -15.30
C PRO A 31 12.35 -15.50 -14.65
N ASN A 32 11.73 -16.10 -13.62
CA ASN A 32 10.85 -15.39 -12.73
C ASN A 32 11.66 -14.24 -12.12
N CYS A 33 11.55 -13.06 -12.68
CA CYS A 33 12.02 -11.85 -12.04
C CYS A 33 11.17 -11.68 -10.78
N VAL A 34 11.63 -12.22 -9.67
CA VAL A 34 11.20 -11.74 -8.35
C VAL A 34 11.60 -10.28 -8.34
N SER A 35 10.62 -9.40 -8.53
CA SER A 35 10.85 -7.96 -8.47
C SER A 35 11.44 -7.67 -7.09
N ALA A 36 12.71 -7.28 -7.07
CA ALA A 36 13.36 -6.88 -5.82
C ALA A 36 12.56 -5.73 -5.23
N GLN A 37 12.36 -5.79 -3.90
CA GLN A 37 11.65 -4.74 -3.20
C GLN A 37 12.34 -3.39 -3.43
N PRO A 38 11.61 -2.29 -3.70
CA PRO A 38 12.22 -0.99 -3.90
C PRO A 38 13.03 -0.55 -2.66
N ALA A 39 14.11 0.19 -2.89
CA ALA A 39 14.93 0.70 -1.81
C ALA A 39 14.15 1.69 -0.94
N SER A 40 14.23 1.55 0.37
CA SER A 40 13.62 2.48 1.32
C SER A 40 14.38 3.81 1.38
N ILE A 41 13.67 4.89 1.66
CA ILE A 41 14.19 6.25 1.78
C ILE A 41 13.97 6.72 3.22
N ARG A 42 15.05 7.06 3.93
CA ARG A 42 14.97 7.60 5.30
C ARG A 42 14.21 8.94 5.31
N LEU A 43 13.34 9.12 6.27
CA LEU A 43 12.61 10.38 6.45
C LEU A 43 13.54 11.52 6.86
N TRP A 44 14.55 11.22 7.68
CA TRP A 44 15.58 12.16 8.12
C TRP A 44 16.97 11.60 7.78
N PRO A 45 17.62 12.09 6.72
CA PRO A 45 18.93 11.61 6.31
C PRO A 45 20.04 11.84 7.37
N LYS A 46 19.85 12.85 8.25
CA LYS A 46 20.79 13.24 9.31
C LYS A 46 20.45 12.64 10.69
N GLY A 47 19.50 11.70 10.75
CA GLY A 47 18.97 11.10 11.97
C GLY A 47 17.61 11.68 12.37
N ALA A 48 16.70 10.81 12.82
CA ALA A 48 15.35 11.20 13.22
C ALA A 48 15.37 11.92 14.58
N PRO A 49 14.59 12.99 14.75
CA PRO A 49 14.49 13.69 16.03
C PRO A 49 14.08 12.73 17.15
N GLY A 50 14.83 12.73 18.26
CA GLY A 50 14.59 11.83 19.39
C GLY A 50 15.14 10.40 19.25
N SER A 51 15.75 10.03 18.11
CA SER A 51 16.41 8.73 17.90
C SER A 51 17.92 8.86 17.79
N VAL A 52 18.46 10.07 17.78
CA VAL A 52 19.92 10.30 17.64
C VAL A 52 20.66 9.66 18.80
N GLY A 53 21.61 8.78 18.49
CA GLY A 53 22.41 8.06 19.51
C GLY A 53 21.81 6.74 19.98
N ILE A 54 20.62 6.35 19.52
CA ILE A 54 20.05 5.03 19.79
C ILE A 54 20.64 4.04 18.78
N SER A 55 21.43 3.08 19.28
CA SER A 55 22.15 2.09 18.45
C SER A 55 21.41 0.76 18.29
N ALA A 56 20.21 0.61 18.85
CA ALA A 56 19.46 -0.62 18.79
C ALA A 56 19.03 -0.91 17.34
N ALA A 57 19.34 -2.11 16.84
CA ALA A 57 19.01 -2.51 15.48
C ALA A 57 17.52 -2.83 15.33
N GLU A 58 16.95 -2.45 14.20
CA GLU A 58 15.62 -2.90 13.78
C GLU A 58 15.54 -4.42 13.78
N THR A 59 14.42 -4.96 14.21
CA THR A 59 14.18 -6.39 14.25
C THR A 59 13.11 -6.76 13.24
N VAL A 60 13.37 -7.80 12.45
CA VAL A 60 12.42 -8.39 11.52
C VAL A 60 12.19 -9.85 11.92
N ARG A 61 10.95 -10.22 12.19
CA ARG A 61 10.56 -11.60 12.45
C ARG A 61 9.51 -12.07 11.43
N LEU A 62 9.43 -13.37 11.21
CA LEU A 62 8.35 -13.98 10.44
C LEU A 62 7.28 -14.51 11.38
N ASN A 63 6.01 -14.32 11.03
CA ASN A 63 4.91 -15.02 11.68
C ASN A 63 4.77 -16.45 11.09
N PRO A 64 3.90 -17.30 11.62
CA PRO A 64 3.69 -18.66 11.10
C PRO A 64 3.23 -18.70 9.64
N GLU A 65 2.59 -17.65 9.16
CA GLU A 65 2.12 -17.50 7.78
C GLU A 65 3.23 -16.99 6.83
N GLY A 66 4.43 -16.72 7.36
CA GLY A 66 5.58 -16.24 6.59
C GLY A 66 5.58 -14.74 6.31
N GLU A 67 4.74 -13.95 7.01
CA GLU A 67 4.71 -12.49 6.87
C GLU A 67 5.76 -11.83 7.77
N HIS A 68 6.38 -10.77 7.26
CA HIS A 68 7.35 -9.98 8.00
C HIS A 68 6.66 -9.02 8.97
N ILE A 69 7.15 -9.06 10.21
CA ILE A 69 6.73 -8.15 11.27
C ILE A 69 7.97 -7.41 11.75
N ILE A 70 7.92 -6.07 11.71
CA ILE A 70 9.03 -5.20 12.04
C ILE A 70 8.82 -4.58 13.42
N SER A 71 9.88 -4.49 14.20
CA SER A 71 9.93 -3.82 15.50
C SER A 71 11.25 -3.10 15.70
N ASN A 72 11.36 -2.32 16.77
CA ASN A 72 12.54 -1.54 17.13
C ASN A 72 13.00 -0.58 16.01
N VAL A 73 12.05 0.15 15.44
CA VAL A 73 12.32 1.12 14.38
C VAL A 73 12.95 2.38 14.97
N GLN A 74 14.21 2.67 14.60
CA GLN A 74 14.92 3.89 15.00
C GLN A 74 15.14 4.84 13.81
N GLU A 75 15.14 4.30 12.59
CA GLU A 75 15.30 5.03 11.34
C GLU A 75 14.02 4.94 10.50
N PRO A 76 13.02 5.81 10.79
CA PRO A 76 11.78 5.80 10.04
C PRO A 76 12.00 6.13 8.56
N SER A 77 11.28 5.43 7.70
CA SER A 77 11.51 5.46 6.24
C SER A 77 10.23 5.23 5.46
N ILE A 78 10.25 5.59 4.17
CA ILE A 78 9.22 5.21 3.20
C ILE A 78 9.82 4.30 2.14
N THR A 79 9.05 3.31 1.69
CA THR A 79 9.40 2.47 0.54
C THR A 79 8.48 2.84 -0.63
N PRO A 80 9.00 3.45 -1.72
CA PRO A 80 8.19 3.91 -2.83
C PRO A 80 7.79 2.75 -3.76
N TYR A 81 6.52 2.68 -4.12
CA TYR A 81 5.95 1.84 -5.17
C TYR A 81 5.35 2.77 -6.23
N LEU A 82 6.11 3.02 -7.29
CA LEU A 82 5.71 3.95 -8.34
C LEU A 82 4.97 3.20 -9.46
N PRO A 83 3.87 3.75 -9.97
CA PRO A 83 3.16 3.15 -11.09
C PRO A 83 3.98 3.24 -12.38
N PRO A 84 3.80 2.28 -13.31
CA PRO A 84 4.31 2.42 -14.66
C PRO A 84 3.83 3.74 -15.30
N PRO A 85 4.67 4.46 -16.07
CA PRO A 85 4.32 5.79 -16.60
C PRO A 85 3.07 5.82 -17.48
N ASN A 86 2.72 4.71 -18.13
CA ASN A 86 1.55 4.61 -19.00
C ASN A 86 0.21 4.54 -18.24
N VAL A 87 0.22 4.16 -16.96
CA VAL A 87 -1.00 4.07 -16.12
C VAL A 87 -1.01 5.09 -14.98
N ALA A 88 0.08 5.83 -14.77
CA ALA A 88 0.21 6.78 -13.67
C ALA A 88 -0.88 7.87 -13.71
N THR A 89 -1.62 8.03 -12.62
CA THR A 89 -2.73 8.98 -12.48
C THR A 89 -2.32 10.29 -11.83
N GLY A 90 -1.11 10.36 -11.26
CA GLY A 90 -0.62 11.48 -10.45
C GLY A 90 -1.08 11.46 -8.99
N ALA A 91 -1.96 10.54 -8.59
CA ALA A 91 -2.33 10.33 -7.20
C ALA A 91 -1.24 9.59 -6.42
N ALA A 92 -1.13 9.90 -5.12
CA ALA A 92 -0.19 9.24 -4.22
C ALA A 92 -0.80 8.95 -2.85
N VAL A 93 -0.35 7.88 -2.20
CA VAL A 93 -0.81 7.48 -0.87
C VAL A 93 0.39 7.11 0.01
N VAL A 94 0.48 7.71 1.19
CA VAL A 94 1.36 7.23 2.27
C VAL A 94 0.60 6.15 3.04
N VAL A 95 1.14 4.93 3.07
CA VAL A 95 0.49 3.75 3.65
C VAL A 95 1.14 3.43 4.99
N ALA A 96 0.39 3.50 6.08
CA ALA A 96 0.82 3.13 7.43
C ALA A 96 0.24 1.77 7.83
N PRO A 97 1.02 0.70 7.87
CA PRO A 97 0.57 -0.58 8.40
C PRO A 97 0.23 -0.51 9.89
N GLY A 98 -0.59 -1.46 10.37
CA GLY A 98 -0.91 -1.60 11.78
C GLY A 98 0.13 -2.43 12.55
N GLY A 99 -0.24 -2.77 13.79
CA GLY A 99 0.59 -3.54 14.72
C GLY A 99 0.54 -3.00 16.15
N GLY A 100 -0.55 -2.30 16.53
CA GLY A 100 -0.80 -1.83 17.89
C GLY A 100 0.20 -0.80 18.42
N HIS A 101 0.90 -0.07 17.54
CA HIS A 101 2.01 0.84 17.86
C HIS A 101 3.22 0.16 18.53
N SER A 102 3.26 -1.16 18.53
CA SER A 102 4.35 -1.97 19.11
C SER A 102 5.14 -2.77 18.08
N GLU A 103 4.58 -2.93 16.89
CA GLU A 103 5.17 -3.60 15.73
C GLU A 103 4.50 -3.12 14.44
N ILE A 104 5.04 -3.51 13.28
CA ILE A 104 4.52 -3.16 11.95
C ILE A 104 4.29 -4.43 11.14
N TRP A 105 3.05 -4.69 10.74
CA TRP A 105 2.65 -5.80 9.85
C TRP A 105 2.83 -5.40 8.39
N ILE A 106 4.10 -5.37 7.96
CA ILE A 106 4.53 -4.66 6.75
C ILE A 106 4.04 -5.30 5.44
N ASP A 107 3.76 -6.60 5.40
CA ASP A 107 3.46 -7.29 4.15
C ASP A 107 2.04 -7.03 3.68
N HIS A 108 1.00 -7.53 4.38
CA HIS A 108 -0.38 -7.46 3.91
C HIS A 108 -1.05 -6.09 4.13
N GLU A 109 -0.52 -5.27 5.03
CA GLU A 109 -1.02 -3.90 5.29
C GLU A 109 -0.10 -2.81 4.69
N GLY A 110 1.05 -3.21 4.11
CA GLY A 110 2.00 -2.33 3.48
C GLY A 110 2.30 -2.73 2.04
N TYR A 111 3.21 -3.68 1.85
CA TYR A 111 3.78 -4.01 0.53
C TYR A 111 2.76 -4.55 -0.46
N ALA A 112 1.85 -5.43 -0.03
CA ALA A 112 0.81 -5.98 -0.89
C ALA A 112 -0.15 -4.89 -1.37
N VAL A 113 -0.55 -3.99 -0.46
CA VAL A 113 -1.39 -2.83 -0.77
C VAL A 113 -0.68 -1.88 -1.74
N ALA A 114 0.57 -1.53 -1.46
CA ALA A 114 1.35 -0.61 -2.27
C ALA A 114 1.61 -1.17 -3.68
N GLY A 115 1.94 -2.45 -3.78
CA GLY A 115 2.10 -3.14 -5.06
C GLY A 115 0.81 -3.14 -5.88
N TRP A 116 -0.33 -3.39 -5.23
CA TRP A 116 -1.63 -3.35 -5.89
C TRP A 116 -1.96 -1.93 -6.38
N LEU A 117 -1.81 -0.91 -5.53
CA LEU A 117 -2.09 0.50 -5.88
C LEU A 117 -1.20 0.96 -7.04
N SER A 118 0.10 0.67 -7.00
CA SER A 118 1.01 1.07 -8.07
C SER A 118 0.68 0.40 -9.41
N SER A 119 0.25 -0.85 -9.41
CA SER A 119 -0.20 -1.53 -10.63
C SER A 119 -1.49 -0.92 -11.21
N HIS A 120 -2.26 -0.17 -10.41
CA HIS A 120 -3.49 0.54 -10.80
C HIS A 120 -3.31 2.06 -10.91
N GLY A 121 -2.06 2.53 -11.06
CA GLY A 121 -1.77 3.93 -11.39
C GLY A 121 -1.64 4.88 -10.20
N VAL A 122 -1.74 4.42 -8.97
CA VAL A 122 -1.58 5.23 -7.76
C VAL A 122 -0.21 4.98 -7.15
N ALA A 123 0.62 6.01 -7.02
CA ALA A 123 1.90 5.89 -6.31
C ALA A 123 1.64 5.59 -4.83
N ALA A 124 2.35 4.63 -4.25
CA ALA A 124 2.19 4.27 -2.86
C ALA A 124 3.54 4.27 -2.14
N PHE A 125 3.55 4.75 -0.91
CA PHE A 125 4.74 4.91 -0.09
C PHE A 125 4.50 4.21 1.25
N VAL A 126 5.07 3.01 1.43
CA VAL A 126 4.90 2.26 2.66
C VAL A 126 5.75 2.88 3.74
N LEU A 127 5.09 3.38 4.77
CA LEU A 127 5.72 4.02 5.92
C LEU A 127 6.14 2.99 6.96
N LYS A 128 7.39 3.03 7.33
CA LYS A 128 7.92 2.39 8.50
C LYS A 128 8.19 3.50 9.53
N TYR A 129 7.34 3.55 10.56
CA TYR A 129 7.34 4.58 11.58
C TYR A 129 7.87 4.04 12.92
N ARG A 130 8.32 4.93 13.80
CA ARG A 130 8.80 4.57 15.15
C ARG A 130 7.62 4.15 16.03
N LEU A 131 7.86 3.27 16.99
CA LEU A 131 6.80 2.54 17.70
C LEU A 131 6.68 3.02 19.15
N ALA A 132 5.55 3.66 19.47
CA ALA A 132 5.32 4.30 20.76
C ALA A 132 5.00 3.32 21.90
N ARG A 133 4.39 2.17 21.58
CA ARG A 133 3.95 1.18 22.57
C ARG A 133 4.84 -0.06 22.61
N GLU A 134 5.97 -0.01 21.95
CA GLU A 134 6.99 -1.05 22.08
C GLU A 134 7.62 -1.03 23.47
N LYS A 135 7.97 -2.20 24.00
CA LYS A 135 8.53 -2.30 25.35
C LYS A 135 9.83 -1.50 25.45
N GLY A 136 9.86 -0.55 26.39
CA GLY A 136 11.02 0.32 26.61
C GLY A 136 11.11 1.52 25.67
N SER A 137 10.12 1.71 24.78
CA SER A 137 10.05 2.89 23.93
C SER A 137 9.83 4.17 24.75
N THR A 138 10.48 5.23 24.32
CA THR A 138 10.26 6.61 24.83
C THR A 138 9.48 7.44 23.83
N TYR A 139 9.06 6.85 22.72
CA TYR A 139 8.28 7.49 21.67
C TYR A 139 6.82 7.65 22.08
N THR A 140 6.10 8.56 21.40
CA THR A 140 4.68 8.80 21.63
C THR A 140 3.94 8.75 20.28
N VAL A 141 2.68 8.30 20.29
CA VAL A 141 1.84 8.28 19.09
C VAL A 141 1.63 9.69 18.55
N GLU A 142 1.23 10.63 19.43
CA GLU A 142 0.87 12.00 19.06
C GLU A 142 2.08 12.90 18.73
N GLY A 143 3.26 12.53 19.18
CA GLY A 143 4.50 13.27 18.89
C GLY A 143 5.35 12.59 17.84
N THR A 144 5.92 11.44 18.19
CA THR A 144 6.95 10.78 17.38
C THR A 144 6.37 10.12 16.13
N GLU A 145 5.34 9.28 16.29
CA GLU A 145 4.73 8.57 15.16
C GLU A 145 4.01 9.55 14.22
N LEU A 146 3.23 10.48 14.80
CA LEU A 146 2.57 11.54 14.02
C LEU A 146 3.61 12.38 13.27
N GLY A 147 4.73 12.74 13.89
CA GLY A 147 5.83 13.44 13.24
C GLY A 147 6.42 12.67 12.07
N ASP A 148 6.55 11.34 12.19
CA ASP A 148 7.01 10.45 11.11
C ASP A 148 6.01 10.45 9.93
N MET A 149 4.71 10.35 10.20
CA MET A 149 3.67 10.41 9.16
C MET A 149 3.64 11.77 8.46
N GLN A 150 3.65 12.86 9.22
CA GLN A 150 3.69 14.21 8.66
C GLN A 150 4.94 14.44 7.81
N ARG A 151 6.09 13.97 8.26
CA ARG A 151 7.33 14.05 7.50
C ARG A 151 7.26 13.21 6.21
N ALA A 152 6.63 12.04 6.24
CA ALA A 152 6.44 11.21 5.05
C ALA A 152 5.57 11.94 4.00
N ILE A 153 4.45 12.55 4.41
CA ILE A 153 3.59 13.34 3.52
C ILE A 153 4.38 14.50 2.89
N ARG A 154 5.13 15.25 3.69
CA ARG A 154 5.98 16.35 3.21
C ARG A 154 7.06 15.88 2.24
N LEU A 155 7.70 14.75 2.54
CA LEU A 155 8.72 14.17 1.68
C LEU A 155 8.14 13.78 0.31
N VAL A 156 6.96 13.16 0.28
CA VAL A 156 6.26 12.83 -0.97
C VAL A 156 5.94 14.09 -1.76
N ARG A 157 5.42 15.12 -1.12
CA ARG A 157 5.14 16.41 -1.78
C ARG A 157 6.40 17.10 -2.30
N SER A 158 7.48 17.08 -1.53
CA SER A 158 8.74 17.71 -1.92
C SER A 158 9.39 17.08 -3.15
N ARG A 159 9.17 15.78 -3.34
CA ARG A 159 9.73 15.01 -4.46
C ARG A 159 8.68 14.66 -5.55
N SER A 160 7.54 15.31 -5.52
CA SER A 160 6.41 15.02 -6.41
C SER A 160 6.78 15.11 -7.90
N ALA A 161 7.59 16.09 -8.30
CA ALA A 161 8.04 16.25 -9.68
C ALA A 161 8.92 15.07 -10.14
N GLU A 162 9.78 14.54 -9.26
CA GLU A 162 10.63 13.37 -9.52
C GLU A 162 9.81 12.11 -9.75
N TRP A 163 8.69 11.99 -9.05
CA TRP A 163 7.85 10.79 -9.06
C TRP A 163 6.58 10.90 -9.93
N GLY A 164 6.43 12.03 -10.65
CA GLY A 164 5.25 12.25 -11.49
C GLY A 164 3.94 12.39 -10.71
N ILE A 165 4.01 12.92 -9.47
CA ILE A 165 2.87 13.06 -8.56
C ILE A 165 2.32 14.49 -8.60
N ASP A 166 1.01 14.61 -8.55
CA ASP A 166 0.33 15.89 -8.29
C ASP A 166 0.35 16.18 -6.78
N ARG A 167 0.94 17.29 -6.38
CA ARG A 167 1.07 17.71 -4.97
C ARG A 167 -0.26 17.87 -4.23
N GLN A 168 -1.35 18.08 -4.98
CA GLN A 168 -2.72 18.23 -4.46
C GLN A 168 -3.51 16.94 -4.44
N ARG A 169 -2.82 15.77 -4.59
CA ARG A 169 -3.41 14.44 -4.61
C ARG A 169 -2.57 13.45 -3.82
N VAL A 170 -2.09 13.90 -2.66
CA VAL A 170 -1.31 13.09 -1.73
C VAL A 170 -2.16 12.80 -0.50
N GLY A 171 -2.66 11.57 -0.41
CA GLY A 171 -3.45 11.11 0.72
C GLY A 171 -2.67 10.20 1.67
N VAL A 172 -3.37 9.76 2.71
CA VAL A 172 -2.89 8.78 3.67
C VAL A 172 -3.82 7.58 3.70
N MET A 173 -3.25 6.41 3.95
CA MET A 173 -3.98 5.18 4.22
C MET A 173 -3.38 4.53 5.45
N GLY A 174 -4.23 4.04 6.35
CA GLY A 174 -3.74 3.36 7.53
C GLY A 174 -4.62 2.20 7.96
N PHE A 175 -4.00 1.22 8.60
CA PHE A 175 -4.59 -0.02 9.04
C PHE A 175 -4.48 -0.13 10.57
N SER A 176 -5.57 -0.40 11.28
CA SER A 176 -5.54 -0.57 12.73
C SER A 176 -4.85 0.62 13.44
N ALA A 177 -3.75 0.40 14.14
CA ALA A 177 -2.90 1.46 14.72
C ALA A 177 -2.38 2.46 13.67
N GLY A 178 -2.01 1.99 12.46
CA GLY A 178 -1.68 2.87 11.35
C GLY A 178 -2.88 3.68 10.86
N GLY A 179 -4.11 3.16 11.02
CA GLY A 179 -5.35 3.88 10.76
C GLY A 179 -5.61 4.98 11.80
N GLU A 180 -5.33 4.73 13.08
CA GLU A 180 -5.29 5.76 14.12
C GLU A 180 -4.30 6.87 13.75
N LEU A 181 -3.09 6.49 13.36
CA LEU A 181 -2.06 7.44 12.94
C LEU A 181 -2.46 8.26 11.70
N ALA A 182 -3.11 7.64 10.71
CA ALA A 182 -3.63 8.34 9.53
C ALA A 182 -4.75 9.34 9.89
N ALA A 183 -5.64 8.98 10.82
CA ALA A 183 -6.68 9.88 11.32
C ALA A 183 -6.09 11.06 12.11
N LEU A 184 -5.07 10.83 12.92
CA LEU A 184 -4.33 11.89 13.61
C LEU A 184 -3.65 12.83 12.63
N ALA A 185 -2.99 12.31 11.59
CA ALA A 185 -2.37 13.13 10.54
C ALA A 185 -3.41 13.94 9.75
N SER A 186 -4.62 13.42 9.61
CA SER A 186 -5.73 14.09 8.91
C SER A 186 -6.42 15.17 9.73
N THR A 187 -6.17 15.23 11.04
CA THR A 187 -6.79 16.19 11.98
C THR A 187 -5.79 17.11 12.67
N ARG A 188 -4.51 16.74 12.69
CA ARG A 188 -3.42 17.46 13.35
C ARG A 188 -2.28 17.76 12.36
N TYR A 189 -2.60 18.44 11.28
CA TYR A 189 -1.66 18.85 10.24
C TYR A 189 -1.25 20.31 10.38
N ASP A 190 -0.24 20.72 9.62
CA ASP A 190 0.13 22.13 9.42
C ASP A 190 0.50 22.40 7.95
N ASP A 191 0.54 23.68 7.58
CA ASP A 191 0.80 24.11 6.20
C ASP A 191 2.29 24.09 5.82
N GLY A 192 3.16 23.64 6.72
CA GLY A 192 4.60 23.69 6.58
C GLY A 192 5.18 25.06 6.99
N LEU A 193 6.49 25.10 7.11
CA LEU A 193 7.22 26.32 7.50
C LEU A 193 8.05 26.82 6.33
N PRO A 194 7.63 27.89 5.60
CA PRO A 194 8.32 28.38 4.39
C PRO A 194 9.80 28.72 4.62
N SER A 195 10.17 29.15 5.85
CA SER A 195 11.54 29.48 6.25
C SER A 195 12.34 28.30 6.81
N ALA A 196 11.79 27.08 6.84
CA ALA A 196 12.50 25.91 7.37
C ALA A 196 13.84 25.70 6.65
N ALA A 197 14.88 25.38 7.43
CA ALA A 197 16.21 25.06 6.89
C ALA A 197 16.16 23.78 6.02
N ASP A 198 15.40 22.78 6.43
CA ASP A 198 15.13 21.60 5.61
C ASP A 198 14.01 21.90 4.61
N PRO A 199 14.26 21.82 3.28
CA PRO A 199 13.25 22.10 2.25
C PRO A 199 12.01 21.23 2.34
N VAL A 200 12.12 20.01 2.91
CA VAL A 200 10.97 19.10 3.09
C VAL A 200 9.96 19.68 4.10
N ASP A 201 10.43 20.36 5.15
CA ASP A 201 9.55 20.94 6.18
C ASP A 201 8.82 22.21 5.72
N ARG A 202 9.10 22.69 4.52
CA ARG A 202 8.39 23.82 3.89
C ARG A 202 7.03 23.42 3.30
N TRP A 203 6.76 22.11 3.17
CA TRP A 203 5.54 21.57 2.59
C TRP A 203 4.49 21.29 3.65
N SER A 204 3.22 21.46 3.28
CA SER A 204 2.10 21.10 4.15
C SER A 204 2.08 19.58 4.44
N SER A 205 1.74 19.24 5.68
CA SER A 205 1.49 17.85 6.10
C SER A 205 0.02 17.44 5.98
N LYS A 206 -0.90 18.34 5.55
CA LYS A 206 -2.32 18.04 5.37
C LYS A 206 -2.51 17.04 4.24
N PRO A 207 -3.06 15.83 4.47
CA PRO A 207 -3.41 14.93 3.38
C PRO A 207 -4.61 15.47 2.59
N ASP A 208 -4.70 15.15 1.29
CA ASP A 208 -5.81 15.57 0.43
C ASP A 208 -7.01 14.62 0.55
N PHE A 209 -6.78 13.39 1.01
CA PHE A 209 -7.78 12.38 1.36
C PHE A 209 -7.20 11.39 2.37
N GLN A 210 -8.08 10.62 3.01
CA GLN A 210 -7.70 9.58 3.96
C GLN A 210 -8.45 8.28 3.71
N ALA A 211 -7.78 7.15 3.90
CA ALA A 211 -8.37 5.82 3.90
C ALA A 211 -8.07 5.14 5.24
N LEU A 212 -9.10 4.83 6.00
CA LEU A 212 -8.99 4.31 7.36
C LEU A 212 -9.59 2.91 7.43
N LEU A 213 -8.72 1.91 7.51
CA LEU A 213 -9.07 0.50 7.52
C LEU A 213 -9.05 0.00 8.98
N TYR A 214 -10.22 -0.35 9.51
CA TYR A 214 -10.40 -0.83 10.89
C TYR A 214 -9.58 -0.08 11.94
N PRO A 215 -9.61 1.27 11.94
CA PRO A 215 -8.87 2.06 12.90
C PRO A 215 -9.53 2.00 14.29
N ALA A 216 -8.71 2.05 15.34
CA ALA A 216 -9.18 2.46 16.66
C ALA A 216 -9.01 3.98 16.76
N ILE A 217 -10.10 4.74 16.69
CA ILE A 217 -10.04 6.19 16.74
C ILE A 217 -10.05 6.66 18.20
N PRO A 218 -9.03 7.43 18.65
CA PRO A 218 -9.05 8.02 19.99
C PRO A 218 -10.27 8.93 20.19
N HIS A 219 -10.91 8.85 21.36
CA HIS A 219 -12.12 9.62 21.68
C HIS A 219 -11.93 11.14 21.66
N ASP A 220 -10.71 11.61 21.82
CA ASP A 220 -10.33 13.03 21.75
C ASP A 220 -9.98 13.53 20.34
N THR A 221 -10.06 12.66 19.33
CA THR A 221 -9.82 13.04 17.95
C THR A 221 -10.91 14.02 17.48
N ARG A 222 -10.49 15.22 17.10
CA ARG A 222 -11.41 16.28 16.67
C ARG A 222 -11.45 16.39 15.16
N PHE A 223 -12.55 15.92 14.59
CA PHE A 223 -12.87 16.13 13.20
C PHE A 223 -13.52 17.51 13.01
N THR A 224 -13.25 18.16 11.88
CA THR A 224 -13.77 19.49 11.52
C THR A 224 -14.23 19.48 10.06
N VAL A 225 -14.83 20.57 9.60
CA VAL A 225 -15.19 20.76 8.17
C VAL A 225 -13.97 20.73 7.24
N ASP A 226 -12.77 20.96 7.77
CA ASP A 226 -11.50 20.90 7.01
C ASP A 226 -10.86 19.51 7.02
N THR A 227 -11.46 18.54 7.69
CA THR A 227 -10.99 17.14 7.67
C THR A 227 -11.05 16.61 6.24
N PRO A 228 -9.99 15.96 5.75
CA PRO A 228 -9.97 15.38 4.41
C PRO A 228 -11.09 14.35 4.19
N ARG A 229 -11.61 14.28 2.96
CA ARG A 229 -12.55 13.23 2.55
C ARG A 229 -12.06 11.84 2.91
N ALA A 230 -12.96 10.93 3.27
CA ALA A 230 -12.60 9.66 3.90
C ALA A 230 -13.18 8.43 3.18
N PHE A 231 -12.34 7.42 2.99
CA PHE A 231 -12.76 6.05 2.72
C PHE A 231 -12.59 5.24 4.00
N LEU A 232 -13.66 4.58 4.46
CA LEU A 232 -13.70 3.85 5.72
C LEU A 232 -14.07 2.40 5.46
N ALA A 233 -13.36 1.46 6.10
CA ALA A 233 -13.73 0.05 6.04
C ALA A 233 -13.41 -0.68 7.35
N CYS A 234 -14.31 -1.59 7.77
CA CYS A 234 -14.07 -2.46 8.92
C CYS A 234 -14.78 -3.81 8.77
N GLY A 235 -14.40 -4.77 9.59
CA GLY A 235 -15.09 -6.04 9.74
C GLY A 235 -16.28 -5.90 10.70
N GLY A 236 -17.41 -6.51 10.36
CA GLY A 236 -18.58 -6.54 11.24
C GLY A 236 -18.37 -7.39 12.51
N ASN A 237 -17.41 -8.33 12.48
CA ASN A 237 -17.01 -9.17 13.61
C ASN A 237 -15.72 -8.69 14.28
N ASP A 238 -15.31 -7.45 14.02
CA ASP A 238 -14.20 -6.84 14.72
C ASP A 238 -14.61 -6.47 16.17
N ARG A 239 -13.64 -6.14 17.03
CA ARG A 239 -13.93 -5.69 18.39
C ARG A 239 -14.82 -4.44 18.38
N PRO A 240 -15.65 -4.22 19.43
CA PRO A 240 -16.69 -3.19 19.41
C PRO A 240 -16.19 -1.76 19.18
N ASP A 241 -15.00 -1.40 19.68
CA ASP A 241 -14.39 -0.08 19.48
C ASP A 241 -14.07 0.19 17.99
N ILE A 242 -14.04 -0.84 17.14
CA ILE A 242 -13.85 -0.73 15.69
C ILE A 242 -15.17 -0.93 14.95
N SER A 243 -15.85 -2.07 15.17
CA SER A 243 -17.06 -2.40 14.42
C SER A 243 -18.21 -1.42 14.66
N GLN A 244 -18.23 -0.74 15.81
CA GLN A 244 -19.17 0.35 16.14
C GLN A 244 -18.51 1.72 15.94
N GLY A 245 -17.25 1.90 16.35
CA GLY A 245 -16.55 3.17 16.27
C GLY A 245 -16.35 3.69 14.85
N VAL A 246 -16.11 2.82 13.85
CA VAL A 246 -15.97 3.25 12.45
C VAL A 246 -17.29 3.76 11.85
N PRO A 247 -18.46 3.11 12.06
CA PRO A 247 -19.75 3.71 11.75
C PRO A 247 -20.02 5.05 12.46
N GLU A 248 -19.66 5.18 13.73
CA GLU A 248 -19.79 6.44 14.47
C GLU A 248 -18.92 7.55 13.87
N LEU A 249 -17.69 7.21 13.44
CA LEU A 249 -16.82 8.12 12.71
C LEU A 249 -17.48 8.59 11.41
N TYR A 250 -18.03 7.66 10.60
CA TYR A 250 -18.78 8.02 9.40
C TYR A 250 -19.89 9.03 9.69
N LEU A 251 -20.70 8.78 10.74
CA LEU A 251 -21.76 9.69 11.13
C LEU A 251 -21.23 11.06 11.59
N ALA A 252 -20.08 11.09 12.27
CA ALA A 252 -19.44 12.34 12.69
C ALA A 252 -18.98 13.15 11.46
N LEU A 253 -18.31 12.52 10.50
CA LEU A 253 -17.89 13.17 9.24
C LEU A 253 -19.10 13.64 8.41
N SER A 254 -20.16 12.84 8.32
CA SER A 254 -21.39 13.18 7.61
C SER A 254 -22.07 14.43 8.22
N ARG A 255 -22.13 14.56 9.54
CA ARG A 255 -22.67 15.75 10.22
C ARG A 255 -21.85 17.02 9.94
N LEU A 256 -20.56 16.86 9.65
CA LEU A 256 -19.66 17.94 9.27
C LEU A 256 -19.67 18.21 7.75
N HIS A 257 -20.50 17.49 6.98
CA HIS A 257 -20.52 17.53 5.52
C HIS A 257 -19.17 17.18 4.86
N VAL A 258 -18.31 16.42 5.55
CA VAL A 258 -17.09 15.85 4.98
C VAL A 258 -17.48 14.63 4.15
N PRO A 259 -17.12 14.59 2.84
CA PRO A 259 -17.42 13.43 2.00
C PRO A 259 -16.77 12.16 2.56
N ALA A 260 -17.58 11.14 2.84
CA ALA A 260 -17.11 9.89 3.40
C ALA A 260 -17.87 8.71 2.78
N GLU A 261 -17.18 7.59 2.58
CA GLU A 261 -17.76 6.31 2.16
C GLU A 261 -17.39 5.24 3.18
N LEU A 262 -18.33 4.36 3.51
CA LEU A 262 -18.16 3.33 4.56
C LEU A 262 -18.52 1.95 4.04
N HIS A 263 -17.63 0.99 4.28
CA HIS A 263 -17.83 -0.44 4.01
C HIS A 263 -17.69 -1.27 5.28
N ILE A 264 -18.71 -2.08 5.61
CA ILE A 264 -18.70 -3.01 6.74
C ILE A 264 -18.87 -4.42 6.18
N TYR A 265 -17.89 -5.27 6.39
CA TYR A 265 -17.86 -6.63 5.86
C TYR A 265 -18.39 -7.62 6.90
N ALA A 266 -19.60 -8.17 6.67
CA ALA A 266 -20.22 -9.14 7.56
C ALA A 266 -19.33 -10.40 7.70
N GLY A 267 -19.20 -10.90 8.94
CA GLY A 267 -18.42 -12.09 9.25
C GLY A 267 -16.89 -11.91 9.24
N ILE A 268 -16.39 -10.74 8.89
CA ILE A 268 -14.96 -10.43 8.85
C ILE A 268 -14.52 -9.84 10.19
N GLY A 269 -13.38 -10.30 10.71
CA GLY A 269 -12.72 -9.79 11.91
C GLY A 269 -11.65 -8.74 11.59
N HIS A 270 -10.76 -8.51 12.58
CA HIS A 270 -9.67 -7.55 12.50
C HIS A 270 -8.54 -7.97 11.56
N GLY A 271 -7.84 -6.99 10.94
CA GLY A 271 -6.56 -7.22 10.27
C GLY A 271 -6.66 -7.91 8.91
N PHE A 272 -7.74 -7.70 8.14
CA PHE A 272 -7.89 -8.35 6.84
C PHE A 272 -6.87 -7.84 5.81
N GLY A 273 -6.48 -6.57 5.79
CA GLY A 273 -5.50 -5.99 4.86
C GLY A 273 -5.69 -6.47 3.41
N ALA A 274 -4.59 -6.62 2.68
CA ALA A 274 -4.58 -7.21 1.34
C ALA A 274 -4.04 -8.65 1.35
N ARG A 275 -4.58 -9.52 2.24
CA ARG A 275 -4.16 -10.92 2.33
C ARG A 275 -4.63 -11.72 1.12
N LYS A 276 -3.78 -12.58 0.60
CA LYS A 276 -4.12 -13.53 -0.48
C LYS A 276 -5.23 -14.52 -0.07
N SER A 277 -5.40 -14.75 1.23
CA SER A 277 -6.44 -15.63 1.79
C SER A 277 -7.82 -14.99 1.86
N ASN A 278 -7.95 -13.67 1.70
CA ASN A 278 -9.23 -12.99 1.69
C ASN A 278 -10.13 -13.53 0.58
N ARG A 279 -11.43 -13.62 0.87
CA ARG A 279 -12.49 -14.01 -0.08
C ARG A 279 -13.42 -12.82 -0.27
N GLU A 280 -14.21 -12.85 -1.36
CA GLU A 280 -15.26 -11.87 -1.56
C GLU A 280 -16.30 -11.91 -0.41
N PRO A 281 -16.85 -10.75 -0.01
CA PRO A 281 -16.65 -9.43 -0.64
C PRO A 281 -15.42 -8.65 -0.15
N VAL A 282 -14.75 -9.07 0.95
CA VAL A 282 -13.67 -8.28 1.56
C VAL A 282 -12.41 -8.19 0.69
N SER A 283 -12.12 -9.18 -0.17
CA SER A 283 -10.97 -9.12 -1.09
C SER A 283 -11.07 -7.96 -2.10
N GLY A 284 -12.28 -7.50 -2.39
CA GLY A 284 -12.55 -6.40 -3.33
C GLY A 284 -12.37 -4.99 -2.78
N TRP A 285 -12.01 -4.80 -1.50
CA TRP A 285 -11.95 -3.47 -0.89
C TRP A 285 -10.97 -2.51 -1.59
N THR A 286 -9.87 -3.03 -2.13
CA THR A 286 -8.87 -2.21 -2.84
C THR A 286 -9.44 -1.61 -4.13
N MET A 287 -10.28 -2.37 -4.85
CA MET A 287 -10.98 -1.87 -6.03
C MET A 287 -12.05 -0.84 -5.66
N LEU A 288 -12.78 -1.03 -4.57
CA LEU A 288 -13.74 -0.04 -4.07
C LEU A 288 -13.03 1.27 -3.69
N PHE A 289 -11.87 1.20 -3.05
CA PHE A 289 -11.05 2.37 -2.76
C PHE A 289 -10.61 3.10 -4.04
N LEU A 290 -10.16 2.36 -5.06
CA LEU A 290 -9.76 2.96 -6.34
C LEU A 290 -10.94 3.66 -7.03
N GLN A 291 -12.11 3.03 -7.07
CA GLN A 291 -13.34 3.60 -7.62
C GLN A 291 -13.76 4.85 -6.85
N TRP A 292 -13.63 4.83 -5.53
CA TRP A 292 -13.88 5.99 -4.69
C TRP A 292 -12.92 7.13 -5.00
N LEU A 293 -11.60 6.87 -5.14
CA LEU A 293 -10.63 7.89 -5.55
C LEU A 293 -11.00 8.53 -6.87
N ASP A 294 -11.44 7.75 -7.84
CA ASP A 294 -11.89 8.23 -9.14
C ASP A 294 -13.14 9.11 -9.01
N ALA A 295 -14.17 8.63 -8.33
CA ALA A 295 -15.40 9.38 -8.07
C ALA A 295 -15.14 10.70 -7.30
N GLN A 296 -14.08 10.75 -6.49
CA GLN A 296 -13.65 11.97 -5.79
C GLN A 296 -12.73 12.88 -6.62
N GLY A 297 -12.47 12.56 -7.90
CA GLY A 297 -11.62 13.34 -8.79
C GLY A 297 -10.12 13.28 -8.41
N GLN A 298 -9.71 12.26 -7.66
CA GLN A 298 -8.31 12.09 -7.26
C GLN A 298 -7.46 11.41 -8.34
N LEU A 299 -8.09 10.73 -9.29
CA LEU A 299 -7.39 10.11 -10.42
C LEU A 299 -7.45 11.03 -11.66
N LYS A 300 -6.34 11.18 -12.37
CA LYS A 300 -6.32 11.75 -13.74
C LYS A 300 -6.26 10.60 -14.71
N HIS A 301 -7.29 10.48 -15.56
CA HIS A 301 -7.19 9.63 -16.73
C HIS A 301 -6.40 10.38 -17.81
N LYS A 302 -5.51 9.66 -18.50
CA LYS A 302 -4.89 10.21 -19.72
C LYS A 302 -5.92 10.09 -20.83
N ASP A 303 -6.29 11.23 -21.41
CA ASP A 303 -7.10 11.31 -22.63
C ASP A 303 -6.41 10.60 -23.81
#